data_24fcd3984a627188d04b702ea816881d
#
_entry.id   24fcd3984a627188d04b702ea816881d
#
_cell.length_a   1.000
_cell.length_b   1.000
_cell.length_c   1.000
_cell.angle_alpha   90.00
_cell.angle_beta   90.00
_cell.angle_gamma   90.00
#
_symmetry.space_group_name_H-M   'P 1'
#
loop_
_entity.id
_entity.type
_entity.pdbx_description
1 polymer ?
#
loop_
_entity_poly.entity_id
_entity_poly.type
_entity_poly.pdbx_seq_one_letter_code
_entity_poly.pdbx_strand_id
1 'polypeptide(L)'
;MLSNFNVRACILLACLSLASIITLHFGLGEISQPLSYGESVNTISLRKGGNIQGNVTHYNQETKADCQLISVKQYDYCGISVGLGAESAEQGIDLRGYDKIELQLQYSAPLEKAKLKVIFRNFNHQYSIKDDLVSLKFNSIGINPNLYNATVSIPLNAFQVENWWAYQYKVGFESSHVDLSNVSFLEVMTD
;
A
#
# COMPACT_ATOMS: atom_id res chain seq x y z
N MET A 1 -23.09 -55.37 25.82
CA MET A 1 -22.69 -54.28 26.76
C MET A 1 -21.53 -53.52 26.10
N LEU A 2 -21.81 -52.67 25.15
CA LEU A 2 -20.81 -51.76 24.56
C LEU A 2 -20.52 -50.68 25.61
N SER A 3 -19.30 -50.71 26.13
CA SER A 3 -18.90 -49.94 27.30
C SER A 3 -19.09 -48.44 27.03
N ASN A 4 -19.71 -47.76 27.97
CA ASN A 4 -19.84 -46.27 27.99
C ASN A 4 -18.50 -45.52 27.77
N PHE A 5 -17.40 -46.23 27.78
CA PHE A 5 -16.05 -45.71 27.54
C PHE A 5 -15.83 -45.31 26.07
N ASN A 6 -16.35 -46.12 25.12
CA ASN A 6 -16.17 -45.85 23.70
C ASN A 6 -17.01 -44.62 23.22
N VAL A 7 -18.18 -44.41 23.80
CA VAL A 7 -19.05 -43.28 23.47
C VAL A 7 -18.43 -41.95 23.97
N ARG A 8 -17.86 -41.94 25.19
CA ARG A 8 -17.18 -40.76 25.76
C ARG A 8 -15.90 -40.42 24.98
N ALA A 9 -15.14 -41.43 24.55
CA ALA A 9 -13.94 -41.19 23.72
C ALA A 9 -14.31 -40.65 22.34
N CYS A 10 -15.37 -41.10 21.70
CA CYS A 10 -15.84 -40.60 20.43
C CYS A 10 -16.38 -39.13 20.54
N ILE A 11 -17.09 -38.81 21.63
CA ILE A 11 -17.56 -37.43 21.88
C ILE A 11 -16.38 -36.52 22.12
N LEU A 12 -15.36 -36.94 22.87
CA LEU A 12 -14.18 -36.12 23.16
C LEU A 12 -13.35 -35.86 21.89
N LEU A 13 -13.18 -36.87 21.03
CA LEU A 13 -12.51 -36.73 19.73
C LEU A 13 -13.31 -35.80 18.78
N ALA A 14 -14.63 -35.91 18.76
CA ALA A 14 -15.49 -35.03 17.97
C ALA A 14 -15.43 -33.56 18.47
N CYS A 15 -15.42 -33.34 19.78
CA CYS A 15 -15.26 -32.02 20.36
C CYS A 15 -13.88 -31.43 20.08
N LEU A 16 -12.80 -32.23 20.12
CA LEU A 16 -11.44 -31.77 19.78
C LEU A 16 -11.30 -31.42 18.29
N SER A 17 -11.93 -32.23 17.40
CA SER A 17 -11.92 -31.90 15.96
C SER A 17 -12.76 -30.68 15.63
N LEU A 18 -13.91 -30.47 16.28
CA LEU A 18 -14.71 -29.26 16.14
C LEU A 18 -13.95 -28.02 16.70
N ALA A 19 -13.29 -28.12 17.83
CA ALA A 19 -12.49 -27.05 18.39
C ALA A 19 -11.30 -26.70 17.47
N SER A 20 -10.66 -27.69 16.84
CA SER A 20 -9.59 -27.48 15.86
C SER A 20 -10.10 -26.83 14.58
N ILE A 21 -11.28 -27.23 14.10
CA ILE A 21 -11.93 -26.58 12.93
C ILE A 21 -12.33 -25.14 13.27
N ILE A 22 -12.85 -24.89 14.47
CA ILE A 22 -13.19 -23.54 14.92
C ILE A 22 -11.93 -22.67 15.08
N THR A 23 -10.84 -23.18 15.66
CA THR A 23 -9.56 -22.46 15.76
C THR A 23 -8.93 -22.20 14.40
N LEU A 24 -8.99 -23.13 13.46
CA LEU A 24 -8.55 -22.93 12.09
C LEU A 24 -9.42 -21.89 11.34
N HIS A 25 -10.73 -21.92 11.57
CA HIS A 25 -11.65 -20.97 10.91
C HIS A 25 -11.56 -19.55 11.48
N PHE A 26 -11.36 -19.40 12.78
CA PHE A 26 -11.17 -18.10 13.45
C PHE A 26 -9.71 -17.63 13.46
N GLY A 27 -8.74 -18.52 13.29
CA GLY A 27 -7.32 -18.19 13.16
C GLY A 27 -6.91 -17.70 11.77
N LEU A 28 -7.77 -17.90 10.74
CA LEU A 28 -7.61 -17.40 9.38
C LEU A 28 -8.47 -16.17 9.11
N GLY A 29 -8.87 -15.45 10.17
CA GLY A 29 -9.56 -14.18 10.03
C GLY A 29 -8.71 -13.21 9.22
N GLU A 30 -9.32 -12.53 8.25
CA GLU A 30 -8.69 -11.47 7.50
C GLU A 30 -8.19 -10.39 8.47
N ILE A 31 -6.86 -10.25 8.61
CA ILE A 31 -6.27 -9.20 9.42
C ILE A 31 -6.38 -7.93 8.59
N SER A 32 -7.29 -7.05 8.97
CA SER A 32 -7.44 -5.73 8.37
C SER A 32 -6.93 -4.68 9.35
N GLN A 33 -5.97 -3.87 8.91
CA GLN A 33 -5.47 -2.72 9.66
C GLN A 33 -5.75 -1.44 8.85
N PRO A 34 -6.65 -0.58 9.31
CA PRO A 34 -6.86 0.71 8.67
C PRO A 34 -5.64 1.61 8.87
N LEU A 35 -5.23 2.31 7.82
CA LEU A 35 -4.24 3.38 7.92
C LEU A 35 -4.96 4.64 8.41
N SER A 36 -4.76 4.99 9.68
CA SER A 36 -5.39 6.14 10.31
C SER A 36 -4.38 7.24 10.62
N TYR A 37 -4.79 8.50 10.40
CA TYR A 37 -3.97 9.67 10.70
C TYR A 37 -3.69 9.77 12.21
N GLY A 38 -2.42 10.01 12.57
CA GLY A 38 -1.96 10.08 13.94
C GLY A 38 -1.50 8.74 14.55
N GLU A 39 -1.85 7.60 13.93
CA GLU A 39 -1.39 6.28 14.37
C GLU A 39 -0.37 5.69 13.38
N SER A 40 -0.81 5.42 12.16
CA SER A 40 0.04 4.85 11.10
C SER A 40 0.37 5.86 9.99
N VAL A 41 -0.33 6.99 9.94
CA VAL A 41 -0.10 8.09 8.99
C VAL A 41 0.43 9.31 9.75
N ASN A 42 1.63 9.75 9.42
CA ASN A 42 2.28 10.90 10.06
C ASN A 42 2.16 12.19 9.24
N THR A 43 2.11 12.09 7.92
CA THR A 43 2.02 13.25 7.03
C THR A 43 1.14 12.97 5.83
N ILE A 44 0.46 14.00 5.33
CA ILE A 44 -0.24 13.99 4.06
C ILE A 44 0.19 15.21 3.28
N SER A 45 0.67 15.04 2.07
CA SER A 45 1.19 16.12 1.24
C SER A 45 0.82 15.98 -0.23
N LEU A 46 0.80 17.10 -0.94
CA LEU A 46 0.71 17.11 -2.39
C LEU A 46 2.05 16.69 -2.99
N ARG A 47 2.01 15.70 -3.87
CA ARG A 47 3.15 15.30 -4.70
C ARG A 47 2.91 15.76 -6.13
N LYS A 48 3.78 16.61 -6.64
CA LYS A 48 3.65 17.13 -8.00
C LYS A 48 4.99 17.35 -8.66
N GLY A 49 5.02 17.28 -9.98
CA GLY A 49 6.17 17.61 -10.80
C GLY A 49 5.73 18.28 -12.09
N GLY A 50 6.64 18.99 -12.73
CA GLY A 50 6.37 19.74 -13.94
C GLY A 50 5.62 21.07 -13.70
N ASN A 51 4.81 21.48 -14.69
CA ASN A 51 4.07 22.74 -14.67
C ASN A 51 2.66 22.56 -14.09
N ILE A 52 2.57 22.07 -12.86
CA ILE A 52 1.29 21.80 -12.19
C ILE A 52 1.12 22.74 -11.00
N GLN A 53 -0.04 23.35 -10.89
CA GLN A 53 -0.53 23.98 -9.67
C GLN A 53 -1.52 23.05 -8.97
N GLY A 54 -1.52 23.05 -7.66
CA GLY A 54 -2.47 22.23 -6.90
C GLY A 54 -2.33 22.40 -5.41
N ASN A 55 -3.31 21.86 -4.73
CA ASN A 55 -3.37 21.82 -3.27
C ASN A 55 -3.87 20.45 -2.81
N VAL A 56 -3.57 20.11 -1.58
CA VAL A 56 -4.13 18.97 -0.88
C VAL A 56 -4.90 19.44 0.34
N THR A 57 -6.06 18.86 0.56
CA THR A 57 -6.87 19.09 1.75
C THR A 57 -7.17 17.75 2.40
N HIS A 58 -7.13 17.73 3.73
CA HIS A 58 -7.49 16.56 4.52
C HIS A 58 -8.58 16.95 5.53
N TYR A 59 -9.70 16.26 5.49
CA TYR A 59 -10.83 16.50 6.38
C TYR A 59 -11.61 15.20 6.60
N ASN A 60 -11.96 14.89 7.86
CA ASN A 60 -12.76 13.72 8.24
C ASN A 60 -12.31 12.40 7.58
N GLN A 61 -11.01 12.10 7.63
CA GLN A 61 -10.40 10.90 7.03
C GLN A 61 -10.41 10.85 5.48
N GLU A 62 -10.91 11.90 4.84
CA GLU A 62 -10.83 12.04 3.40
C GLU A 62 -9.66 12.95 3.03
N THR A 63 -8.92 12.55 2.00
CA THR A 63 -7.83 13.36 1.44
C THR A 63 -8.14 13.65 -0.01
N LYS A 64 -8.13 14.93 -0.36
CA LYS A 64 -8.39 15.40 -1.71
C LYS A 64 -7.19 16.16 -2.24
N ALA A 65 -6.72 15.79 -3.44
CA ALA A 65 -5.78 16.59 -4.21
C ALA A 65 -6.49 17.21 -5.42
N ASP A 66 -6.42 18.51 -5.52
CA ASP A 66 -6.87 19.27 -6.68
C ASP A 66 -5.65 19.74 -7.48
N CYS A 67 -5.57 19.36 -8.75
CA CYS A 67 -4.42 19.62 -9.61
C CYS A 67 -4.87 20.29 -10.91
N GLN A 68 -4.21 21.38 -11.26
CA GLN A 68 -4.41 22.06 -12.52
C GLN A 68 -3.13 21.98 -13.35
N LEU A 69 -3.21 21.34 -14.52
CA LEU A 69 -2.13 21.38 -15.50
C LEU A 69 -2.10 22.77 -16.16
N ILE A 70 -0.96 23.43 -16.10
CA ILE A 70 -0.74 24.71 -16.79
C ILE A 70 -0.30 24.46 -18.23
N SER A 71 0.50 23.41 -18.45
CA SER A 71 0.90 22.94 -19.77
C SER A 71 1.14 21.44 -19.74
N VAL A 72 0.80 20.74 -20.82
CA VAL A 72 1.03 19.28 -20.89
C VAL A 72 2.47 19.02 -21.34
N LYS A 73 3.29 18.51 -20.44
CA LYS A 73 4.63 17.97 -20.74
C LYS A 73 4.71 16.50 -20.34
N GLN A 74 5.63 15.78 -20.96
CA GLN A 74 5.76 14.31 -20.84
C GLN A 74 5.96 13.78 -19.41
N TYR A 75 6.33 14.64 -18.45
CA TYR A 75 6.65 14.24 -17.08
C TYR A 75 5.85 15.01 -16.02
N ASP A 76 4.70 15.54 -16.42
CA ASP A 76 3.83 16.21 -15.47
C ASP A 76 3.04 15.17 -14.67
N TYR A 77 3.13 15.21 -13.35
CA TYR A 77 2.40 14.32 -12.45
C TYR A 77 1.85 15.08 -11.25
N CYS A 78 0.74 14.59 -10.72
CA CYS A 78 0.14 15.10 -9.50
C CYS A 78 -0.55 13.99 -8.72
N GLY A 79 -0.51 14.11 -7.41
CA GLY A 79 -1.17 13.14 -6.53
C GLY A 79 -0.96 13.42 -5.06
N ILE A 80 -1.25 12.42 -4.27
CA ILE A 80 -1.19 12.44 -2.82
C ILE A 80 -0.01 11.58 -2.38
N SER A 81 0.77 12.07 -1.44
CA SER A 81 1.78 11.31 -0.71
C SER A 81 1.40 11.25 0.76
N VAL A 82 1.34 10.04 1.29
CA VAL A 82 0.99 9.72 2.67
C VAL A 82 2.24 9.13 3.32
N GLY A 83 2.78 9.81 4.33
CA GLY A 83 3.88 9.31 5.14
C GLY A 83 3.39 8.28 6.15
N LEU A 84 4.06 7.14 6.22
CA LEU A 84 3.70 6.00 7.04
C LEU A 84 4.73 5.77 8.16
N GLY A 85 4.26 5.29 9.32
CA GLY A 85 5.11 5.01 10.46
C GLY A 85 5.51 6.25 11.26
N ALA A 86 6.78 6.34 11.68
CA ALA A 86 7.28 7.49 12.42
C ALA A 86 7.58 8.70 11.51
N GLU A 87 7.92 9.84 12.11
CA GLU A 87 8.21 11.08 11.36
C GLU A 87 9.42 10.99 10.42
N SER A 88 10.29 10.00 10.62
CA SER A 88 11.47 9.78 9.78
C SER A 88 11.16 8.83 8.62
N ALA A 89 11.62 9.15 7.42
CA ALA A 89 11.55 8.25 6.28
C ALA A 89 12.27 6.90 6.51
N GLU A 90 13.15 6.82 7.51
CA GLU A 90 13.86 5.60 7.89
C GLU A 90 13.00 4.61 8.69
N GLN A 91 11.83 5.05 9.19
CA GLN A 91 10.96 4.29 10.09
C GLN A 91 9.54 4.22 9.52
N GLY A 92 9.37 3.43 8.48
CA GLY A 92 8.09 3.12 7.89
C GLY A 92 7.37 1.96 8.61
N ILE A 93 6.38 1.41 7.94
CA ILE A 93 5.61 0.24 8.41
C ILE A 93 6.00 -1.03 7.65
N ASP A 94 5.88 -2.17 8.31
CA ASP A 94 6.10 -3.48 7.70
C ASP A 94 4.78 -4.02 7.11
N LEU A 95 4.73 -4.16 5.79
CA LEU A 95 3.57 -4.66 5.06
C LEU A 95 3.69 -6.14 4.65
N ARG A 96 4.76 -6.85 5.00
CA ARG A 96 4.98 -8.26 4.60
C ARG A 96 3.95 -9.24 5.17
N GLY A 97 3.25 -8.86 6.23
CA GLY A 97 2.19 -9.64 6.83
C GLY A 97 0.82 -9.52 6.14
N TYR A 98 0.71 -8.72 5.08
CA TYR A 98 -0.54 -8.45 4.37
C TYR A 98 -0.48 -8.95 2.93
N ASP A 99 -1.63 -9.35 2.40
CA ASP A 99 -1.75 -9.86 1.02
C ASP A 99 -2.16 -8.76 0.03
N LYS A 100 -2.89 -7.76 0.50
CA LYS A 100 -3.47 -6.70 -0.34
C LYS A 100 -3.52 -5.36 0.37
N ILE A 101 -3.62 -4.28 -0.40
CA ILE A 101 -4.07 -2.97 0.05
C ILE A 101 -5.44 -2.67 -0.57
N GLU A 102 -6.33 -2.07 0.20
CA GLU A 102 -7.61 -1.57 -0.27
C GLU A 102 -7.63 -0.04 -0.20
N LEU A 103 -7.94 0.58 -1.32
CA LEU A 103 -8.03 2.03 -1.45
C LEU A 103 -9.44 2.40 -1.89
N GLN A 104 -10.09 3.28 -1.15
CA GLN A 104 -11.30 3.93 -1.62
C GLN A 104 -10.90 5.19 -2.38
N LEU A 105 -11.06 5.17 -3.69
CA LEU A 105 -10.65 6.26 -4.58
C LEU A 105 -11.85 6.89 -5.25
N GLN A 106 -11.87 8.22 -5.24
CA GLN A 106 -12.70 9.03 -6.13
C GLN A 106 -11.76 9.82 -7.04
N TYR A 107 -11.86 9.57 -8.32
CA TYR A 107 -11.02 10.21 -9.32
C TYR A 107 -11.86 10.85 -10.40
N SER A 108 -11.53 12.08 -10.75
CA SER A 108 -12.15 12.81 -11.83
C SER A 108 -11.06 13.50 -12.64
N ALA A 109 -10.99 13.18 -13.92
CA ALA A 109 -10.09 13.84 -14.86
C ALA A 109 -10.80 14.09 -16.20
N PRO A 110 -10.46 15.19 -16.87
CA PRO A 110 -11.04 15.51 -18.20
C PRO A 110 -10.57 14.58 -19.32
N LEU A 111 -9.56 13.75 -19.06
CA LEU A 111 -8.97 12.85 -20.04
C LEU A 111 -9.43 11.41 -19.78
N GLU A 112 -10.08 10.79 -20.77
CA GLU A 112 -10.57 9.41 -20.74
C GLU A 112 -9.48 8.35 -20.51
N LYS A 113 -8.20 8.73 -20.55
CA LYS A 113 -7.04 7.83 -20.45
C LYS A 113 -6.13 8.11 -19.26
N ALA A 114 -6.56 8.92 -18.32
CA ALA A 114 -5.72 9.15 -17.15
C ALA A 114 -5.60 7.86 -16.32
N LYS A 115 -4.41 7.36 -16.21
CA LYS A 115 -4.06 6.24 -15.33
C LYS A 115 -3.59 6.79 -14.00
N LEU A 116 -3.83 6.02 -12.95
CA LEU A 116 -3.20 6.27 -11.65
C LEU A 116 -2.11 5.24 -11.42
N LYS A 117 -1.08 5.68 -10.73
CA LYS A 117 -0.01 4.84 -10.23
C LYS A 117 -0.07 4.84 -8.70
N VAL A 118 -0.15 3.67 -8.11
CA VAL A 118 0.00 3.47 -6.66
C VAL A 118 1.45 3.08 -6.41
N ILE A 119 2.09 3.72 -5.44
CA ILE A 119 3.51 3.60 -5.20
C ILE A 119 3.75 3.40 -3.71
N PHE A 120 4.56 2.42 -3.38
CA PHE A 120 5.19 2.31 -2.08
C PHE A 120 6.66 2.74 -2.17
N ARG A 121 7.03 3.68 -1.29
CA ARG A 121 8.42 4.10 -1.11
C ARG A 121 8.97 3.42 0.13
N ASN A 122 10.03 2.67 -0.05
CA ASN A 122 10.61 1.87 1.02
C ASN A 122 12.04 2.31 1.29
N PHE A 123 12.35 2.51 2.57
CA PHE A 123 13.71 2.80 3.03
C PHE A 123 14.44 1.50 3.40
N ASN A 124 15.68 1.38 2.93
CA ASN A 124 16.57 0.31 3.35
C ASN A 124 18.02 0.81 3.26
N HIS A 125 18.77 0.64 4.33
CA HIS A 125 20.16 1.09 4.44
C HIS A 125 21.11 0.55 3.35
N GLN A 126 20.73 -0.53 2.68
CA GLN A 126 21.57 -1.12 1.59
C GLN A 126 21.54 -0.27 0.31
N TYR A 127 20.48 0.49 0.07
CA TYR A 127 20.31 1.23 -1.19
C TYR A 127 19.74 2.65 -1.01
N SER A 128 19.17 2.98 0.14
CA SER A 128 18.62 4.31 0.39
C SER A 128 19.66 5.23 1.03
N ILE A 129 19.64 6.48 0.64
CA ILE A 129 20.47 7.54 1.20
C ILE A 129 19.62 8.30 2.21
N LYS A 130 20.17 8.51 3.41
CA LYS A 130 19.51 9.28 4.46
C LYS A 130 19.16 10.67 3.95
N ASP A 131 17.95 11.13 4.27
CA ASP A 131 17.39 12.43 3.89
C ASP A 131 17.21 12.66 2.38
N ASP A 132 17.50 11.64 1.54
CA ASP A 132 17.19 11.65 0.11
C ASP A 132 15.96 10.80 -0.19
N LEU A 133 14.79 11.44 -0.23
CA LEU A 133 13.52 10.76 -0.50
C LEU A 133 13.47 10.13 -1.90
N VAL A 134 14.29 10.61 -2.86
CA VAL A 134 14.31 10.04 -4.21
C VAL A 134 15.02 8.69 -4.22
N SER A 135 15.95 8.47 -3.30
CA SER A 135 16.67 7.19 -3.15
C SER A 135 15.80 6.05 -2.59
N LEU A 136 14.66 6.35 -1.97
CA LEU A 136 13.75 5.33 -1.48
C LEU A 136 13.30 4.43 -2.62
N LYS A 137 13.34 3.11 -2.40
CA LYS A 137 12.93 2.14 -3.41
C LYS A 137 11.52 2.41 -3.90
N PHE A 138 11.36 2.43 -5.20
CA PHE A 138 10.14 2.79 -5.89
C PHE A 138 9.42 1.52 -6.34
N ASN A 139 8.49 1.04 -5.52
CA ASN A 139 7.64 -0.10 -5.86
C ASN A 139 6.28 0.43 -6.34
N SER A 140 5.88 0.10 -7.55
CA SER A 140 4.68 0.70 -8.14
C SER A 140 3.78 -0.30 -8.87
N ILE A 141 2.54 0.11 -9.04
CA ILE A 141 1.57 -0.53 -9.92
C ILE A 141 0.67 0.52 -10.57
N GLY A 142 0.43 0.38 -11.87
CA GLY A 142 -0.55 1.18 -12.59
C GLY A 142 -1.95 0.64 -12.37
N ILE A 143 -2.92 1.53 -12.10
CA ILE A 143 -4.32 1.19 -11.98
C ILE A 143 -5.16 2.06 -12.93
N ASN A 144 -6.26 1.50 -13.43
CA ASN A 144 -7.27 2.26 -14.16
C ASN A 144 -8.44 2.52 -13.20
N PRO A 145 -8.51 3.70 -12.57
CA PRO A 145 -9.63 4.00 -11.72
C PRO A 145 -10.89 4.10 -12.58
N ASN A 146 -11.97 3.44 -12.17
CA ASN A 146 -13.27 3.81 -12.69
C ASN A 146 -13.50 5.27 -12.29
N LEU A 147 -13.99 6.09 -13.23
CA LEU A 147 -14.24 7.52 -13.01
C LEU A 147 -15.29 7.82 -11.93
N TYR A 148 -15.71 6.80 -11.19
CA TYR A 148 -16.70 6.85 -10.11
C TYR A 148 -16.11 6.28 -8.83
N ASN A 149 -16.74 6.59 -7.68
CA ASN A 149 -16.39 6.02 -6.38
C ASN A 149 -16.18 4.51 -6.47
N ALA A 150 -14.96 4.07 -6.28
CA ALA A 150 -14.60 2.65 -6.33
C ALA A 150 -13.65 2.29 -5.20
N THR A 151 -13.90 1.13 -4.60
CA THR A 151 -12.88 0.46 -3.79
C THR A 151 -11.99 -0.35 -4.73
N VAL A 152 -10.71 -0.07 -4.71
CA VAL A 152 -9.70 -0.78 -5.49
C VAL A 152 -8.93 -1.68 -4.54
N SER A 153 -8.97 -2.98 -4.78
CA SER A 153 -8.20 -3.98 -4.04
C SER A 153 -6.98 -4.38 -4.87
N ILE A 154 -5.80 -4.17 -4.34
CA ILE A 154 -4.53 -4.37 -5.04
C ILE A 154 -3.70 -5.39 -4.29
N PRO A 155 -3.41 -6.57 -4.89
CA PRO A 155 -2.50 -7.54 -4.30
C PRO A 155 -1.09 -6.95 -4.14
N LEU A 156 -0.47 -7.11 -2.97
CA LEU A 156 0.87 -6.57 -2.71
C LEU A 156 1.95 -7.22 -3.59
N ASN A 157 1.76 -8.46 -4.00
CA ASN A 157 2.65 -9.17 -4.92
C ASN A 157 2.55 -8.70 -6.38
N ALA A 158 1.58 -7.83 -6.71
CA ALA A 158 1.44 -7.25 -8.05
C ALA A 158 2.33 -6.01 -8.26
N PHE A 159 2.87 -5.43 -7.19
CA PHE A 159 3.80 -4.32 -7.29
C PHE A 159 5.11 -4.75 -7.94
N GLN A 160 5.77 -3.82 -8.60
CA GLN A 160 7.05 -4.02 -9.26
C GLN A 160 7.98 -2.85 -8.96
N VAL A 161 9.28 -3.14 -8.87
CA VAL A 161 10.29 -2.08 -8.75
C VAL A 161 10.43 -1.36 -10.10
N GLU A 162 10.38 -0.05 -10.07
CA GLU A 162 10.54 0.77 -11.28
C GLU A 162 11.95 0.64 -11.85
N ASN A 163 12.05 0.32 -13.12
CA ASN A 163 13.34 0.10 -13.81
C ASN A 163 14.25 1.31 -13.76
N TRP A 164 13.69 2.53 -13.88
CA TRP A 164 14.47 3.77 -13.82
C TRP A 164 15.16 3.92 -12.46
N TRP A 165 14.47 3.56 -11.37
CA TRP A 165 15.01 3.62 -10.02
C TRP A 165 16.20 2.61 -9.88
N ALA A 166 15.98 1.37 -10.27
CA ALA A 166 17.02 0.34 -10.23
C ALA A 166 18.26 0.74 -11.04
N TYR A 167 18.07 1.35 -12.21
CA TYR A 167 19.13 1.83 -13.06
C TYR A 167 19.87 3.02 -12.43
N GLN A 168 19.14 4.01 -11.91
CA GLN A 168 19.71 5.23 -11.32
C GLN A 168 20.58 4.91 -10.11
N TYR A 169 20.11 4.03 -9.23
CA TYR A 169 20.82 3.68 -8.00
C TYR A 169 21.74 2.47 -8.16
N LYS A 170 21.89 1.93 -9.37
CA LYS A 170 22.77 0.81 -9.72
C LYS A 170 22.61 -0.39 -8.79
N VAL A 171 21.37 -0.67 -8.40
CA VAL A 171 21.10 -1.77 -7.49
C VAL A 171 21.28 -3.12 -8.17
N GLY A 172 21.86 -4.07 -7.45
CA GLY A 172 22.05 -5.43 -7.93
C GLY A 172 20.72 -6.18 -8.05
N PHE A 173 20.77 -7.35 -8.68
CA PHE A 173 19.58 -8.21 -8.89
C PHE A 173 18.82 -8.51 -7.58
N GLU A 174 19.53 -8.70 -6.46
CA GLU A 174 18.92 -8.95 -5.16
C GLU A 174 18.03 -7.81 -4.67
N SER A 175 18.34 -6.57 -5.05
CA SER A 175 17.55 -5.39 -4.71
C SER A 175 16.51 -5.03 -5.78
N SER A 176 16.36 -5.82 -6.84
CA SER A 176 15.36 -5.60 -7.90
C SER A 176 13.97 -6.14 -7.53
N HIS A 177 13.84 -6.87 -6.42
CA HIS A 177 12.56 -7.36 -5.93
C HIS A 177 11.83 -6.31 -5.08
N VAL A 178 10.50 -6.42 -5.04
CA VAL A 178 9.66 -5.58 -4.17
C VAL A 178 10.08 -5.79 -2.72
N ASP A 179 10.27 -4.69 -2.01
CA ASP A 179 10.58 -4.69 -0.59
C ASP A 179 9.49 -3.93 0.16
N LEU A 180 8.77 -4.62 1.03
CA LEU A 180 7.67 -4.09 1.82
C LEU A 180 7.97 -4.13 3.32
N SER A 181 9.24 -4.34 3.71
CA SER A 181 9.64 -4.49 5.11
C SER A 181 9.65 -3.17 5.89
N ASN A 182 9.75 -2.03 5.19
CA ASN A 182 9.87 -0.71 5.81
C ASN A 182 9.35 0.36 4.85
N VAL A 183 8.03 0.37 4.64
CA VAL A 183 7.36 1.29 3.72
C VAL A 183 7.14 2.63 4.40
N SER A 184 7.84 3.65 3.92
CA SER A 184 7.82 5.01 4.48
C SER A 184 6.74 5.89 3.87
N PHE A 185 6.35 5.62 2.61
CA PHE A 185 5.30 6.40 1.94
C PHE A 185 4.41 5.51 1.08
N LEU A 186 3.13 5.86 1.08
CA LEU A 186 2.14 5.46 0.07
C LEU A 186 1.84 6.68 -0.79
N GLU A 187 2.01 6.56 -2.10
CA GLU A 187 1.69 7.63 -3.04
C GLU A 187 0.63 7.15 -4.04
N VAL A 188 -0.32 8.01 -4.36
CA VAL A 188 -1.29 7.79 -5.45
C VAL A 188 -1.18 8.98 -6.38
N MET A 189 -0.70 8.75 -7.59
CA MET A 189 -0.36 9.81 -8.55
C MET A 189 -0.92 9.52 -9.93
N THR A 190 -1.10 10.56 -10.74
CA THR A 190 -1.34 10.42 -12.17
C THR A 190 -0.09 9.84 -12.84
N ASP A 191 -0.31 8.93 -13.82
CA ASP A 191 0.74 8.28 -14.61
C ASP A 191 0.84 8.91 -16.01
#